data_7f814df2dc1f66028ebf7484c49e3f51
#
_entry.id   7f814df2dc1f66028ebf7484c49e3f51
#
_cell.length_a   1.000
_cell.length_b   1.000
_cell.length_c   1.000
_cell.angle_alpha   90.00
_cell.angle_beta   90.00
_cell.angle_gamma   90.00
#
_symmetry.space_group_name_H-M   'P 1'
#
loop_
_entity.id
_entity.type
_entity.pdbx_description
1 polymer ?
#
loop_
_entity_poly.entity_id
_entity_poly.type
_entity_poly.pdbx_seq_one_letter_code
_entity_poly.pdbx_strand_id
1 'polypeptide(L)'
;MSRYKDEQCRICRREGQKLFLKGSRCYSDKCSITRRNYAPGQNGQKKSKISEYGTQLREKQKTKAFYGVGEKQFRRYFDMASNSKGKTGEVLLQILESRLDNVVYRLGFASSRAQARMLVTHGAFEVNGHKVDIPSYLVKAGDVIAVREIRKDNGAIKIAVEENGSRPVPAWLEKDQEKLSGKVVTLATREDIDLPVEEHLIVELYSCLLYTSDAADEL
;
A
#
# COMPACT_ATOMS: atom_id res chain seq x y z
N MET A 1 -11.70 8.00 -8.14
CA MET A 1 -10.31 7.96 -7.63
C MET A 1 -9.40 7.26 -8.64
N SER A 2 -8.30 7.89 -9.07
CA SER A 2 -7.37 7.32 -10.04
C SER A 2 -6.61 6.11 -9.42
N ARG A 3 -6.44 5.05 -10.21
CA ARG A 3 -5.62 3.88 -9.87
C ARG A 3 -4.80 3.46 -11.08
N TYR A 4 -3.69 2.79 -10.85
CA TYR A 4 -2.93 2.13 -11.91
C TYR A 4 -3.77 0.98 -12.49
N LYS A 5 -4.02 1.00 -13.79
CA LYS A 5 -4.85 0.01 -14.49
C LYS A 5 -4.04 -0.98 -15.33
N ASP A 6 -2.78 -0.65 -15.58
CA ASP A 6 -1.91 -1.46 -16.43
C ASP A 6 -1.37 -2.71 -15.73
N GLU A 7 -0.47 -3.40 -16.37
CA GLU A 7 0.09 -4.67 -15.93
C GLU A 7 0.94 -4.57 -14.66
N GLN A 8 0.39 -4.95 -13.52
CA GLN A 8 1.04 -4.92 -12.20
C GLN A 8 2.41 -5.62 -12.18
N CYS A 9 2.54 -6.73 -12.93
CA CYS A 9 3.81 -7.47 -12.98
C CYS A 9 4.96 -6.70 -13.62
N ARG A 10 4.68 -5.69 -14.45
CA ARG A 10 5.72 -4.80 -15.02
C ARG A 10 6.34 -3.94 -13.92
N ILE A 11 5.53 -3.52 -12.92
CA ILE A 11 6.02 -2.75 -11.78
C ILE A 11 7.02 -3.57 -10.98
N CYS A 12 6.67 -4.78 -10.53
CA CYS A 12 7.57 -5.65 -9.79
C CYS A 12 8.90 -5.89 -10.53
N ARG A 13 8.84 -6.13 -11.86
CA ARG A 13 10.03 -6.31 -12.69
C ARG A 13 10.85 -5.03 -12.82
N ARG A 14 10.21 -3.87 -12.88
CA ARG A 14 10.90 -2.57 -12.94
C ARG A 14 11.62 -2.25 -11.63
N GLU A 15 11.00 -2.56 -10.50
CA GLU A 15 11.59 -2.35 -9.18
C GLU A 15 12.54 -3.47 -8.74
N GLY A 16 12.63 -4.58 -9.50
CA GLY A 16 13.49 -5.71 -9.18
C GLY A 16 13.07 -6.51 -7.94
N GLN A 17 11.88 -6.27 -7.40
CA GLN A 17 11.39 -6.84 -6.13
C GLN A 17 9.96 -7.35 -6.25
N LYS A 18 9.61 -8.39 -5.47
CA LYS A 18 8.23 -8.86 -5.33
C LYS A 18 7.44 -7.90 -4.44
N LEU A 19 6.48 -7.19 -5.01
CA LEU A 19 5.58 -6.28 -4.28
C LEU A 19 4.22 -6.93 -3.93
N PHE A 20 4.03 -8.21 -4.23
CA PHE A 20 2.83 -8.99 -3.92
C PHE A 20 1.49 -8.35 -4.35
N LEU A 21 1.47 -7.71 -5.52
CA LEU A 21 0.34 -6.92 -6.02
C LEU A 21 -0.85 -7.77 -6.53
N LYS A 22 -0.64 -9.06 -6.82
CA LYS A 22 -1.65 -9.97 -7.41
C LYS A 22 -2.09 -11.11 -6.48
N GLY A 23 -1.83 -11.04 -5.18
CA GLY A 23 -2.24 -12.07 -4.23
C GLY A 23 -1.55 -13.42 -4.46
N SER A 24 -2.30 -14.52 -4.42
CA SER A 24 -1.83 -15.91 -4.47
C SER A 24 -0.87 -16.20 -5.63
N ARG A 25 -1.09 -15.59 -6.80
CA ARG A 25 -0.18 -15.72 -7.95
C ARG A 25 1.25 -15.27 -7.65
N CYS A 26 1.47 -14.32 -6.75
CA CYS A 26 2.80 -13.83 -6.42
C CYS A 26 3.64 -14.81 -5.59
N TYR A 27 2.98 -15.75 -4.94
CA TYR A 27 3.61 -16.84 -4.16
C TYR A 27 3.90 -18.08 -5.00
N SER A 28 3.28 -18.22 -6.19
CA SER A 28 3.47 -19.36 -7.08
C SER A 28 4.60 -19.13 -8.10
N ASP A 29 5.04 -20.20 -8.76
CA ASP A 29 6.04 -20.16 -9.86
C ASP A 29 5.55 -19.37 -11.08
N LYS A 30 4.25 -19.05 -11.14
CA LYS A 30 3.67 -18.19 -12.19
C LYS A 30 4.02 -16.71 -11.99
N CYS A 31 4.77 -16.36 -10.94
CA CYS A 31 5.21 -14.99 -10.69
C CYS A 31 6.13 -14.49 -11.81
N SER A 32 5.85 -13.30 -12.31
CA SER A 32 6.56 -12.71 -13.44
C SER A 32 8.03 -12.42 -13.14
N ILE A 33 8.35 -12.02 -11.90
CA ILE A 33 9.73 -11.71 -11.50
C ILE A 33 10.57 -12.99 -11.36
N THR A 34 9.95 -14.09 -10.89
CA THR A 34 10.63 -15.40 -10.83
C THR A 34 11.01 -15.90 -12.21
N ARG A 35 10.12 -15.67 -13.20
CA ARG A 35 10.36 -16.10 -14.59
C ARG A 35 11.31 -15.18 -15.36
N ARG A 36 11.28 -13.86 -15.11
CA ARG A 36 11.99 -12.83 -15.87
C ARG A 36 12.49 -11.75 -14.92
N ASN A 37 13.64 -11.96 -14.32
CA ASN A 37 14.22 -11.03 -13.34
C ASN A 37 14.97 -9.86 -14.01
N TYR A 38 14.29 -9.16 -14.93
CA TYR A 38 14.82 -7.96 -15.58
C TYR A 38 13.69 -6.98 -15.89
N ALA A 39 14.03 -5.70 -16.02
CA ALA A 39 13.07 -4.64 -16.29
C ALA A 39 12.28 -4.89 -17.59
N PRO A 40 11.05 -4.42 -17.72
CA PRO A 40 10.29 -4.52 -18.95
C PRO A 40 10.86 -3.61 -20.05
N GLY A 41 10.65 -3.97 -21.33
CA GLY A 41 11.08 -3.23 -22.50
C GLY A 41 12.29 -3.86 -23.19
N GLN A 42 12.66 -3.33 -24.38
CA GLN A 42 13.74 -3.86 -25.23
C GLN A 42 15.11 -3.82 -24.52
N ASN A 43 15.36 -2.75 -23.75
CA ASN A 43 16.62 -2.53 -23.04
C ASN A 43 16.61 -3.05 -21.60
N GLY A 44 15.60 -3.86 -21.20
CA GLY A 44 15.42 -4.30 -19.82
C GLY A 44 16.59 -5.12 -19.24
N GLN A 45 17.37 -5.77 -20.08
CA GLN A 45 18.55 -6.55 -19.68
C GLN A 45 19.84 -5.72 -19.61
N LYS A 46 19.87 -4.53 -20.21
CA LYS A 46 21.04 -3.65 -20.15
C LYS A 46 21.16 -3.06 -18.74
N LYS A 47 22.32 -3.24 -18.13
CA LYS A 47 22.68 -2.59 -16.86
C LYS A 47 23.18 -1.19 -17.18
N SER A 48 22.52 -0.16 -16.65
CA SER A 48 22.99 1.21 -16.65
C SER A 48 23.25 1.67 -15.22
N LYS A 49 24.21 2.55 -15.02
CA LYS A 49 24.44 3.21 -13.73
C LYS A 49 23.21 4.06 -13.41
N ILE A 50 22.60 3.80 -12.26
CA ILE A 50 21.44 4.58 -11.79
C ILE A 50 22.01 5.84 -11.11
N SER A 51 21.49 7.01 -11.47
CA SER A 51 21.80 8.26 -10.78
C SER A 51 21.18 8.29 -9.38
N GLU A 52 21.67 9.15 -8.53
CA GLU A 52 21.12 9.36 -7.18
C GLU A 52 19.63 9.71 -7.24
N TYR A 53 19.27 10.70 -8.05
CA TYR A 53 17.86 11.01 -8.34
C TYR A 53 17.06 9.78 -8.79
N GLY A 54 17.66 8.95 -9.66
CA GLY A 54 17.01 7.71 -10.10
C GLY A 54 16.75 6.74 -8.96
N THR A 55 17.65 6.63 -8.00
CA THR A 55 17.47 5.78 -6.80
C THR A 55 16.36 6.31 -5.91
N GLN A 56 16.37 7.58 -5.59
CA GLN A 56 15.33 8.25 -4.81
C GLN A 56 13.94 8.10 -5.49
N LEU A 57 13.88 8.32 -6.81
CA LEU A 57 12.66 8.15 -7.58
C LEU A 57 12.15 6.70 -7.54
N ARG A 58 13.04 5.70 -7.63
CA ARG A 58 12.64 4.28 -7.55
C ARG A 58 12.05 3.94 -6.18
N GLU A 59 12.64 4.39 -5.09
CA GLU A 59 12.10 4.17 -3.75
C GLU A 59 10.69 4.76 -3.59
N LYS A 60 10.48 5.97 -4.07
CA LYS A 60 9.14 6.59 -4.09
C LYS A 60 8.16 5.77 -4.94
N GLN A 61 8.53 5.39 -6.16
CA GLN A 61 7.64 4.65 -7.06
C GLN A 61 7.32 3.25 -6.53
N LYS A 62 8.30 2.58 -5.90
CA LYS A 62 8.11 1.30 -5.22
C LYS A 62 7.06 1.41 -4.11
N THR A 63 7.22 2.37 -3.22
CA THR A 63 6.29 2.61 -2.10
C THR A 63 4.90 2.96 -2.61
N LYS A 64 4.80 3.87 -3.56
CA LYS A 64 3.53 4.27 -4.19
C LYS A 64 2.80 3.07 -4.83
N ALA A 65 3.53 2.22 -5.53
CA ALA A 65 2.97 1.05 -6.18
C ALA A 65 2.53 -0.03 -5.19
N PHE A 66 3.30 -0.23 -4.11
CA PHE A 66 2.98 -1.18 -3.06
C PHE A 66 1.63 -0.89 -2.41
N TYR A 67 1.35 0.37 -2.08
CA TYR A 67 0.06 0.80 -1.53
C TYR A 67 -1.01 1.10 -2.59
N GLY A 68 -0.67 1.05 -3.88
CA GLY A 68 -1.61 1.34 -4.97
C GLY A 68 -2.13 2.78 -4.99
N VAL A 69 -1.32 3.74 -4.55
CA VAL A 69 -1.68 5.15 -4.41
C VAL A 69 -1.27 5.95 -5.67
N GLY A 70 -2.11 6.89 -6.10
CA GLY A 70 -1.78 7.83 -7.18
C GLY A 70 -0.83 8.96 -6.70
N GLU A 71 -0.11 9.60 -7.63
CA GLU A 71 0.91 10.61 -7.31
C GLU A 71 0.36 11.79 -6.47
N LYS A 72 -0.75 12.40 -6.91
CA LYS A 72 -1.38 13.51 -6.16
C LYS A 72 -1.74 13.15 -4.73
N GLN A 73 -2.25 11.93 -4.50
CA GLN A 73 -2.60 11.47 -3.16
C GLN A 73 -1.36 11.16 -2.34
N PHE A 74 -0.32 10.61 -2.96
CA PHE A 74 0.94 10.32 -2.28
C PHE A 74 1.63 11.62 -1.82
N ARG A 75 1.69 12.64 -2.67
CA ARG A 75 2.21 13.97 -2.32
C ARG A 75 1.43 14.57 -1.16
N ARG A 76 0.09 14.53 -1.20
CA ARG A 76 -0.73 15.00 -0.09
C ARG A 76 -0.42 14.28 1.24
N TYR A 77 -0.14 12.98 1.20
CA TYR A 77 0.28 12.26 2.41
C TYR A 77 1.66 12.68 2.89
N PHE A 78 2.56 12.96 1.96
CA PHE A 78 3.87 13.52 2.28
C PHE A 78 3.74 14.90 2.95
N ASP A 79 2.93 15.79 2.40
CA ASP A 79 2.66 17.12 2.98
C ASP A 79 2.05 17.00 4.40
N MET A 80 1.13 16.05 4.59
CA MET A 80 0.57 15.76 5.92
C MET A 80 1.64 15.23 6.89
N ALA A 81 2.55 14.39 6.42
CA ALA A 81 3.62 13.83 7.23
C ALA A 81 4.67 14.89 7.60
N SER A 82 5.04 15.77 6.68
CA SER A 82 6.01 16.84 6.93
C SER A 82 5.51 17.88 7.94
N ASN A 83 4.18 18.11 7.97
CA ASN A 83 3.54 19.02 8.93
C ASN A 83 3.24 18.38 10.29
N SER A 84 3.49 17.09 10.45
CA SER A 84 3.24 16.39 11.72
C SER A 84 4.51 16.32 12.59
N LYS A 85 4.30 16.04 13.89
CA LYS A 85 5.42 15.83 14.80
C LYS A 85 6.03 14.44 14.59
N GLY A 86 7.34 14.36 14.49
CA GLY A 86 8.09 13.11 14.32
C GLY A 86 8.93 13.05 13.05
N LYS A 87 9.50 11.88 12.74
CA LYS A 87 10.27 11.68 11.52
C LYS A 87 9.32 11.55 10.33
N THR A 88 9.41 12.45 9.37
CA THR A 88 8.53 12.55 8.21
C THR A 88 8.38 11.21 7.46
N GLY A 89 9.46 10.46 7.28
CA GLY A 89 9.42 9.16 6.60
C GLY A 89 8.61 8.10 7.35
N GLU A 90 8.79 7.98 8.66
CA GLU A 90 8.03 7.05 9.50
C GLU A 90 6.55 7.41 9.53
N VAL A 91 6.22 8.70 9.70
CA VAL A 91 4.84 9.18 9.71
C VAL A 91 4.16 8.98 8.35
N LEU A 92 4.89 9.19 7.25
CA LEU A 92 4.37 8.89 5.90
C LEU A 92 3.96 7.42 5.77
N LEU A 93 4.82 6.50 6.21
CA LEU A 93 4.52 5.07 6.18
C LEU A 93 3.35 4.72 7.10
N GLN A 94 3.27 5.32 8.28
CA GLN A 94 2.14 5.16 9.20
C GLN A 94 0.81 5.61 8.58
N ILE A 95 0.78 6.76 7.89
CA ILE A 95 -0.40 7.24 7.16
C ILE A 95 -0.78 6.26 6.04
N LEU A 96 0.19 5.71 5.31
CA LEU A 96 -0.05 4.74 4.26
C LEU A 96 -0.60 3.41 4.80
N GLU A 97 -0.12 2.94 5.95
CA GLU A 97 -0.64 1.75 6.63
C GLU A 97 -2.05 1.98 7.19
N SER A 98 -2.35 3.17 7.70
CA SER A 98 -3.65 3.53 8.28
C SER A 98 -4.80 3.66 7.25
N ARG A 99 -4.54 3.46 5.97
CA ARG A 99 -5.58 3.50 4.94
C ARG A 99 -6.52 2.29 5.05
N LEU A 100 -7.82 2.51 4.93
CA LEU A 100 -8.81 1.45 5.05
C LEU A 100 -8.59 0.30 4.04
N ASP A 101 -8.22 0.62 2.79
CA ASP A 101 -7.92 -0.42 1.79
C ASP A 101 -6.73 -1.31 2.19
N ASN A 102 -5.71 -0.72 2.83
CA ASN A 102 -4.57 -1.47 3.33
C ASN A 102 -4.91 -2.25 4.61
N VAL A 103 -5.67 -1.67 5.55
CA VAL A 103 -6.08 -2.36 6.78
C VAL A 103 -6.94 -3.59 6.47
N VAL A 104 -7.90 -3.48 5.55
CA VAL A 104 -8.71 -4.62 5.07
C VAL A 104 -7.83 -5.72 4.48
N TYR A 105 -6.76 -5.37 3.74
CA TYR A 105 -5.80 -6.33 3.23
C TYR A 105 -4.95 -6.96 4.35
N ARG A 106 -4.50 -6.18 5.34
CA ARG A 106 -3.71 -6.67 6.49
C ARG A 106 -4.52 -7.62 7.38
N LEU A 107 -5.81 -7.35 7.57
CA LEU A 107 -6.75 -8.23 8.27
C LEU A 107 -7.06 -9.53 7.51
N GLY A 108 -6.62 -9.64 6.24
CA GLY A 108 -6.80 -10.84 5.45
C GLY A 108 -8.19 -10.99 4.80
N PHE A 109 -9.00 -9.94 4.76
CA PHE A 109 -10.32 -9.95 4.10
C PHE A 109 -10.22 -9.81 2.57
N ALA A 110 -9.02 -9.67 2.03
CA ALA A 110 -8.75 -9.62 0.61
C ALA A 110 -7.40 -10.26 0.28
N SER A 111 -7.28 -10.91 -0.88
CA SER A 111 -6.05 -11.54 -1.35
C SER A 111 -4.99 -10.53 -1.82
N SER A 112 -5.41 -9.31 -2.15
CA SER A 112 -4.51 -8.23 -2.58
C SER A 112 -5.06 -6.85 -2.20
N ARG A 113 -4.18 -5.84 -2.11
CA ARG A 113 -4.60 -4.44 -1.87
C ARG A 113 -5.54 -3.91 -2.96
N ALA A 114 -5.37 -4.36 -4.21
CA ALA A 114 -6.26 -4.00 -5.30
C ALA A 114 -7.67 -4.55 -5.11
N GLN A 115 -7.79 -5.79 -4.63
CA GLN A 115 -9.08 -6.41 -4.28
C GLN A 115 -9.70 -5.73 -3.06
N ALA A 116 -8.91 -5.49 -1.99
CA ALA A 116 -9.36 -4.76 -0.82
C ALA A 116 -9.97 -3.40 -1.20
N ARG A 117 -9.27 -2.63 -2.03
CA ARG A 117 -9.76 -1.35 -2.53
C ARG A 117 -11.07 -1.48 -3.30
N MET A 118 -11.22 -2.50 -4.13
CA MET A 118 -12.46 -2.77 -4.86
C MET A 118 -13.60 -3.08 -3.89
N LEU A 119 -13.39 -3.97 -2.93
CA LEU A 119 -14.40 -4.35 -1.94
C LEU A 119 -14.84 -3.15 -1.09
N VAL A 120 -13.89 -2.30 -0.64
CA VAL A 120 -14.22 -1.05 0.08
C VAL A 120 -15.06 -0.13 -0.79
N THR A 121 -14.67 0.12 -2.04
CA THR A 121 -15.45 0.98 -2.98
C THR A 121 -16.86 0.45 -3.22
N HIS A 122 -17.05 -0.87 -3.18
CA HIS A 122 -18.36 -1.51 -3.27
C HIS A 122 -19.15 -1.51 -1.95
N GLY A 123 -18.64 -0.84 -0.92
CA GLY A 123 -19.30 -0.70 0.38
C GLY A 123 -19.47 -2.01 1.11
N ALA A 124 -18.46 -2.89 1.04
CA ALA A 124 -18.50 -4.17 1.75
C ALA A 124 -18.14 -4.06 3.23
N PHE A 125 -17.55 -2.94 3.64
CA PHE A 125 -17.06 -2.74 5.01
C PHE A 125 -17.76 -1.59 5.73
N GLU A 126 -17.73 -1.68 7.04
CA GLU A 126 -18.15 -0.64 7.97
C GLU A 126 -17.04 -0.36 8.97
N VAL A 127 -16.99 0.87 9.45
CA VAL A 127 -16.09 1.32 10.52
C VAL A 127 -16.97 1.86 11.65
N ASN A 128 -16.82 1.30 12.84
CA ASN A 128 -17.63 1.64 14.02
C ASN A 128 -19.15 1.60 13.73
N GLY A 129 -19.61 0.60 12.96
CA GLY A 129 -21.02 0.43 12.58
C GLY A 129 -21.51 1.33 11.44
N HIS A 130 -20.66 2.20 10.89
CA HIS A 130 -21.01 3.06 9.76
C HIS A 130 -20.40 2.57 8.46
N LYS A 131 -21.21 2.48 7.40
CA LYS A 131 -20.71 2.13 6.06
C LYS A 131 -19.67 3.14 5.59
N VAL A 132 -18.50 2.64 5.18
CA VAL A 132 -17.42 3.44 4.56
C VAL A 132 -17.05 2.84 3.21
N ASP A 133 -17.17 3.63 2.14
CA ASP A 133 -16.84 3.24 0.77
C ASP A 133 -15.64 4.00 0.18
N ILE A 134 -14.92 4.72 1.04
CA ILE A 134 -13.75 5.52 0.68
C ILE A 134 -12.47 4.74 1.03
N PRO A 135 -11.73 4.19 0.04
CA PRO A 135 -10.52 3.41 0.30
C PRO A 135 -9.38 4.21 0.97
N SER A 136 -9.39 5.54 0.82
CA SER A 136 -8.40 6.44 1.44
C SER A 136 -8.81 6.93 2.83
N TYR A 137 -9.89 6.41 3.40
CA TYR A 137 -10.25 6.69 4.79
C TYR A 137 -9.08 6.27 5.71
N LEU A 138 -8.70 7.15 6.61
CA LEU A 138 -7.63 6.91 7.57
C LEU A 138 -8.24 6.42 8.88
N VAL A 139 -7.97 5.18 9.23
CA VAL A 139 -8.41 4.60 10.49
C VAL A 139 -7.56 5.11 11.64
N LYS A 140 -8.15 5.15 12.83
CA LYS A 140 -7.52 5.57 14.08
C LYS A 140 -7.38 4.39 15.02
N ALA A 141 -6.52 4.52 16.02
CA ALA A 141 -6.48 3.57 17.12
C ALA A 141 -7.85 3.51 17.83
N GLY A 142 -8.31 2.30 18.10
CA GLY A 142 -9.63 2.02 18.67
C GLY A 142 -10.74 1.75 17.65
N ASP A 143 -10.55 2.06 16.36
CA ASP A 143 -11.54 1.80 15.32
C ASP A 143 -11.75 0.30 15.11
N VAL A 144 -13.02 -0.09 14.95
CA VAL A 144 -13.45 -1.45 14.63
C VAL A 144 -13.92 -1.50 13.18
N ILE A 145 -13.27 -2.33 12.38
CA ILE A 145 -13.59 -2.56 10.97
C ILE A 145 -14.31 -3.91 10.86
N ALA A 146 -15.50 -3.94 10.29
CA ALA A 146 -16.27 -5.17 10.12
C ALA A 146 -16.76 -5.34 8.69
N VAL A 147 -16.95 -6.59 8.28
CA VAL A 147 -17.67 -6.91 7.03
C VAL A 147 -19.16 -6.72 7.29
N ARG A 148 -19.83 -5.92 6.45
CA ARG A 148 -21.27 -5.69 6.56
C ARG A 148 -22.07 -6.97 6.39
N GLU A 149 -23.13 -7.15 7.18
CA GLU A 149 -24.02 -8.34 7.16
C GLU A 149 -24.42 -8.74 5.74
N ILE A 150 -24.90 -7.80 4.93
CA ILE A 150 -25.33 -8.01 3.54
C ILE A 150 -24.20 -8.54 2.64
N ARG A 151 -22.94 -8.41 3.06
CA ARG A 151 -21.75 -8.79 2.29
C ARG A 151 -20.98 -9.97 2.86
N LYS A 152 -21.40 -10.55 3.97
CA LYS A 152 -20.77 -11.74 4.58
C LYS A 152 -20.78 -12.94 3.65
N ASP A 153 -21.82 -13.07 2.83
CA ASP A 153 -21.96 -14.17 1.84
C ASP A 153 -21.17 -13.94 0.54
N ASN A 154 -20.42 -12.86 0.44
CA ASN A 154 -19.62 -12.60 -0.76
C ASN A 154 -18.50 -13.65 -0.89
N GLY A 155 -18.57 -14.46 -1.97
CA GLY A 155 -17.59 -15.51 -2.25
C GLY A 155 -16.15 -15.03 -2.32
N ALA A 156 -15.91 -13.80 -2.80
CA ALA A 156 -14.55 -13.22 -2.85
C ALA A 156 -13.96 -12.96 -1.46
N ILE A 157 -14.79 -12.62 -0.47
CA ILE A 157 -14.37 -12.43 0.92
C ILE A 157 -14.14 -13.80 1.58
N LYS A 158 -15.06 -14.76 1.39
CA LYS A 158 -14.92 -16.11 1.95
C LYS A 158 -13.62 -16.78 1.48
N ILE A 159 -13.39 -16.81 0.17
CA ILE A 159 -12.15 -17.35 -0.41
C ILE A 159 -10.91 -16.62 0.14
N ALA A 160 -10.94 -15.29 0.24
CA ALA A 160 -9.82 -14.53 0.76
C ALA A 160 -9.54 -14.84 2.23
N VAL A 161 -10.56 -15.02 3.05
CA VAL A 161 -10.42 -15.39 4.47
C VAL A 161 -9.83 -16.79 4.63
N GLU A 162 -10.25 -17.74 3.81
CA GLU A 162 -9.71 -19.10 3.78
C GLU A 162 -8.24 -19.11 3.33
N GLU A 163 -7.91 -18.46 2.20
CA GLU A 163 -6.53 -18.38 1.69
C GLU A 163 -5.57 -17.66 2.65
N ASN A 164 -6.04 -16.65 3.37
CA ASN A 164 -5.23 -15.84 4.28
C ASN A 164 -5.38 -16.28 5.77
N GLY A 165 -6.04 -17.39 6.05
CA GLY A 165 -6.25 -17.86 7.42
C GLY A 165 -4.94 -18.11 8.21
N SER A 166 -3.91 -18.58 7.52
CA SER A 166 -2.57 -18.83 8.09
C SER A 166 -1.64 -17.61 8.06
N ARG A 167 -2.06 -16.49 7.47
CA ARG A 167 -1.22 -15.31 7.36
C ARG A 167 -1.14 -14.57 8.69
N PRO A 168 0.06 -14.25 9.19
CA PRO A 168 0.20 -13.49 10.43
C PRO A 168 -0.42 -12.10 10.28
N VAL A 169 -1.24 -11.72 11.25
CA VAL A 169 -1.78 -10.37 11.37
C VAL A 169 -0.75 -9.53 12.12
N PRO A 170 -0.44 -8.30 11.67
CA PRO A 170 0.49 -7.42 12.37
C PRO A 170 0.01 -7.11 13.80
N ALA A 171 0.95 -6.91 14.73
CA ALA A 171 0.67 -6.71 16.17
C ALA A 171 -0.23 -5.50 16.48
N TRP A 172 -0.27 -4.50 15.60
CA TRP A 172 -1.11 -3.31 15.75
C TRP A 172 -2.58 -3.53 15.39
N LEU A 173 -2.93 -4.75 14.88
CA LEU A 173 -4.29 -5.16 14.50
C LEU A 173 -4.70 -6.42 15.26
N GLU A 174 -5.93 -6.46 15.74
CA GLU A 174 -6.59 -7.66 16.24
C GLU A 174 -7.64 -8.12 15.23
N LYS A 175 -7.70 -9.42 14.95
CA LYS A 175 -8.65 -10.02 14.01
C LYS A 175 -9.59 -10.98 14.75
N ASP A 176 -10.89 -10.79 14.58
CA ASP A 176 -11.92 -11.74 14.97
C ASP A 176 -12.44 -12.44 13.69
N GLN A 177 -12.08 -13.72 13.54
CA GLN A 177 -12.46 -14.50 12.35
C GLN A 177 -13.94 -14.86 12.34
N GLU A 178 -14.53 -15.13 13.50
CA GLU A 178 -15.93 -15.55 13.60
C GLU A 178 -16.87 -14.40 13.21
N LYS A 179 -16.58 -13.20 13.70
CA LYS A 179 -17.36 -12.00 13.40
C LYS A 179 -17.01 -11.33 12.08
N LEU A 180 -15.94 -11.79 11.40
CA LEU A 180 -15.35 -11.12 10.24
C LEU A 180 -15.09 -9.64 10.51
N SER A 181 -14.49 -9.37 11.65
CA SER A 181 -14.13 -8.04 12.11
C SER A 181 -12.68 -7.94 12.53
N GLY A 182 -12.18 -6.73 12.64
CA GLY A 182 -10.85 -6.45 13.18
C GLY A 182 -10.83 -5.10 13.87
N LYS A 183 -9.98 -4.99 14.88
CA LYS A 183 -9.79 -3.76 15.67
C LYS A 183 -8.38 -3.23 15.46
N VAL A 184 -8.27 -1.92 15.33
CA VAL A 184 -6.99 -1.21 15.35
C VAL A 184 -6.61 -0.95 16.81
N VAL A 185 -5.59 -1.62 17.31
CA VAL A 185 -5.12 -1.47 18.70
C VAL A 185 -4.29 -0.19 18.83
N THR A 186 -3.26 -0.07 17.98
CA THR A 186 -2.37 1.08 17.92
C THR A 186 -2.18 1.50 16.46
N LEU A 187 -1.47 2.57 16.22
CA LEU A 187 -1.03 2.89 14.86
C LEU A 187 0.24 2.07 14.53
N ALA A 188 0.39 1.70 13.27
CA ALA A 188 1.55 0.93 12.80
C ALA A 188 2.86 1.66 13.11
N THR A 189 3.84 0.92 13.62
CA THR A 189 5.22 1.39 13.79
C THR A 189 6.06 1.02 12.58
N ARG A 190 7.29 1.54 12.48
CA ARG A 190 8.20 1.18 11.38
C ARG A 190 8.51 -0.32 11.34
N GLU A 191 8.58 -0.96 12.49
CA GLU A 191 8.90 -2.39 12.65
C GLU A 191 7.78 -3.30 12.14
N ASP A 192 6.53 -2.83 12.18
CA ASP A 192 5.36 -3.56 11.68
C ASP A 192 5.24 -3.59 10.15
N ILE A 193 6.08 -2.83 9.45
CA ILE A 193 5.98 -2.62 8.01
C ILE A 193 6.95 -3.52 7.25
N ASP A 194 6.42 -4.53 6.56
CA ASP A 194 7.18 -5.53 5.81
C ASP A 194 7.87 -5.00 4.54
N LEU A 195 7.60 -3.75 4.14
CA LEU A 195 8.17 -3.17 2.94
C LEU A 195 9.62 -2.76 3.18
N PRO A 196 10.61 -3.38 2.48
CA PRO A 196 11.99 -2.94 2.52
C PRO A 196 12.12 -1.65 1.69
N VAL A 197 11.90 -0.52 2.33
CA VAL A 197 11.99 0.82 1.74
C VAL A 197 12.89 1.70 2.59
N GLU A 198 13.68 2.51 1.90
CA GLU A 198 14.50 3.55 2.51
C GLU A 198 13.74 4.87 2.48
N GLU A 199 12.97 5.14 3.54
CA GLU A 199 12.07 6.29 3.61
C GLU A 199 12.80 7.63 3.53
N HIS A 200 14.07 7.71 3.98
CA HIS A 200 14.87 8.93 3.87
C HIS A 200 15.08 9.38 2.41
N LEU A 201 15.26 8.43 1.47
CA LEU A 201 15.38 8.74 0.04
C LEU A 201 14.10 9.37 -0.54
N ILE A 202 12.94 8.99 0.00
CA ILE A 202 11.67 9.61 -0.40
C ILE A 202 11.59 11.05 0.13
N VAL A 203 12.03 11.27 1.35
CA VAL A 203 12.06 12.61 1.97
C VAL A 203 13.01 13.53 1.21
N GLU A 204 14.21 13.05 0.89
CA GLU A 204 15.22 13.79 0.10
C GLU A 204 14.68 14.17 -1.28
N LEU A 205 14.04 13.24 -1.99
CA LEU A 205 13.45 13.50 -3.30
C LEU A 205 12.45 14.67 -3.26
N TYR A 206 11.56 14.67 -2.28
CA TYR A 206 10.56 15.73 -2.18
C TYR A 206 11.14 17.04 -1.67
N SER A 207 12.12 17.00 -0.78
CA SER A 207 12.83 18.22 -0.31
C SER A 207 13.60 18.90 -1.45
N CYS A 208 14.27 18.13 -2.30
CA CYS A 208 14.96 18.66 -3.48
C CYS A 208 14.00 19.28 -4.49
N LEU A 209 12.85 18.65 -4.73
CA LEU A 209 11.84 19.15 -5.67
C LEU A 209 11.15 20.44 -5.17
N LEU A 210 10.97 20.60 -3.85
CA LEU A 210 10.44 21.85 -3.28
C LEU A 210 11.41 23.02 -3.53
N TYR A 211 12.70 22.81 -3.31
CA TYR A 211 13.71 23.86 -3.53
C TYR A 211 13.80 24.32 -4.99
N THR A 212 13.60 23.40 -5.94
CA THR A 212 13.61 23.76 -7.39
C THR A 212 12.35 24.49 -7.84
N SER A 213 11.20 24.28 -7.20
CA SER A 213 9.96 25.01 -7.55
C SER A 213 9.97 26.43 -7.02
N ASP A 214 10.46 26.66 -5.81
CA ASP A 214 10.55 28.02 -5.24
C ASP A 214 11.55 28.89 -6.02
N ALA A 215 12.65 28.31 -6.53
CA ALA A 215 13.60 29.04 -7.37
C ALA A 215 13.06 29.38 -8.78
N ALA A 216 12.00 28.75 -9.23
CA ALA A 216 11.37 29.05 -10.52
C ALA A 216 10.29 30.15 -10.41
N ASP A 217 9.74 30.37 -9.24
CA ASP A 217 8.73 31.42 -8.98
C ASP A 217 9.40 32.80 -8.65
N GLU A 218 10.73 32.84 -8.46
CA GLU A 218 11.50 34.08 -8.22
C GLU A 218 12.10 34.70 -9.51
N LEU A 219 11.83 34.17 -10.69
CA LEU A 219 12.24 34.70 -12.01
C LEU A 219 11.04 35.15 -12.84
#